data_80d21f1295504b2686653a41b9c40546
#
_entry.id   80d21f1295504b2686653a41b9c40546
#
_cell.length_a   1.000
_cell.length_b   1.000
_cell.length_c   1.000
_cell.angle_alpha   90.00
_cell.angle_beta   90.00
_cell.angle_gamma   90.00
#
_symmetry.space_group_name_H-M   'P 1'
#
loop_
_entity.id
_entity.type
_entity.pdbx_description
1 polymer ?
#
loop_
_entity_poly.entity_id
_entity_poly.type
_entity_poly.pdbx_seq_one_letter_code
_entity_poly.pdbx_strand_id
1 'polypeptide(L)'
;MPEIQEEEIDLREYINVLLKRKGIIILIFLIAVITAALVSYFIIEPVYQANTVITVSKPKIGNSIVSEPSLEDYKNSITDNVLEEELIQKLNLNKPPLELTPYDLEQMLTIEPSKEINLIKMNLQASEPKLTKDIINTWATLFVEKNKRLYFDEVKMAKTDIEEKLKLTEQDFFEIEEKLMKFNETDNVETIEDEIEYKAIKILTFKSRLIDIQLSLEKEKAKKEQIITEINKQEKILKLNKSIVDDQFFQQLISNITDVNLKIDNLTYISEVTNPIYYNLAQQLISTNISINSLIAEEDQLKKNINDFNASLENLKKELTEKKLILAQLNREYSAKEKLYNIFYKQAEEIGLTETAEEDLLKIASLAYEPKSPIKPNKKLNILIAGVLGLFVGIFAAFFLEFWQKGK
;
A
#
# COMPACT_ATOMS: atom_id res chain seq x y z
N MET A 1 -15.95 77.04 55.82
CA MET A 1 -16.23 75.69 55.35
C MET A 1 -17.18 75.09 56.34
N PRO A 2 -18.35 74.62 55.94
CA PRO A 2 -19.22 73.94 56.88
C PRO A 2 -18.65 72.53 57.11
N GLU A 3 -18.48 72.19 58.39
CA GLU A 3 -18.18 70.86 58.86
C GLU A 3 -19.28 69.92 58.42
N ILE A 4 -18.91 68.91 57.60
CA ILE A 4 -19.77 67.80 57.31
C ILE A 4 -19.76 66.90 58.57
N GLN A 5 -20.82 67.03 59.37
CA GLN A 5 -21.10 66.08 60.44
C GLN A 5 -21.28 64.71 59.73
N GLU A 6 -20.30 63.78 59.90
CA GLU A 6 -20.47 62.39 59.63
C GLU A 6 -21.57 61.88 60.57
N GLU A 7 -22.79 61.66 60.05
CA GLU A 7 -23.81 60.91 60.79
C GLU A 7 -23.29 59.49 61.02
N GLU A 8 -22.78 59.24 62.20
CA GLU A 8 -22.46 57.88 62.63
C GLU A 8 -23.70 57.04 62.54
N ILE A 9 -23.72 56.08 61.62
CA ILE A 9 -24.81 55.11 61.39
C ILE A 9 -24.91 54.25 62.67
N ASP A 10 -25.82 54.59 63.60
CA ASP A 10 -26.04 53.83 64.81
C ASP A 10 -26.75 52.50 64.53
N LEU A 11 -25.98 51.41 64.41
CA LEU A 11 -26.46 50.04 64.18
C LEU A 11 -27.54 49.61 65.18
N ARG A 12 -27.59 50.20 66.35
CA ARG A 12 -28.61 49.90 67.35
C ARG A 12 -30.03 50.35 66.90
N GLU A 13 -30.13 51.45 66.19
CA GLU A 13 -31.41 51.91 65.63
C GLU A 13 -32.01 50.90 64.65
N TYR A 14 -31.20 50.35 63.75
CA TYR A 14 -31.62 49.32 62.78
C TYR A 14 -32.05 48.04 63.46
N ILE A 15 -31.31 47.57 64.49
CA ILE A 15 -31.67 46.37 65.29
C ILE A 15 -33.00 46.63 66.02
N ASN A 16 -33.24 47.80 66.59
CA ASN A 16 -34.47 48.11 67.27
C ASN A 16 -35.69 48.12 66.33
N VAL A 17 -35.53 48.62 65.09
CA VAL A 17 -36.57 48.59 64.08
C VAL A 17 -36.93 47.14 63.74
N LEU A 18 -35.95 46.27 63.54
CA LEU A 18 -36.20 44.84 63.27
C LEU A 18 -36.92 44.15 64.41
N LEU A 19 -36.53 44.41 65.67
CA LEU A 19 -37.18 43.85 66.85
C LEU A 19 -38.60 44.38 67.04
N LYS A 20 -38.86 45.66 66.78
CA LYS A 20 -40.18 46.29 66.89
C LYS A 20 -41.14 45.72 65.82
N ARG A 21 -40.63 45.43 64.60
CA ARG A 21 -41.45 44.97 63.47
C ARG A 21 -41.30 43.45 63.21
N LYS A 22 -40.76 42.66 64.12
CA LYS A 22 -40.54 41.24 64.00
C LYS A 22 -41.80 40.47 63.58
N GLY A 23 -42.97 40.89 63.98
CA GLY A 23 -44.25 40.30 63.59
C GLY A 23 -44.49 40.33 62.06
N ILE A 24 -44.19 41.49 61.45
CA ILE A 24 -44.34 41.67 59.97
C ILE A 24 -43.32 40.83 59.24
N ILE A 25 -42.05 40.78 59.72
CA ILE A 25 -40.98 39.97 59.14
C ILE A 25 -41.37 38.50 59.18
N ILE A 26 -41.82 38.01 60.35
CA ILE A 26 -42.25 36.61 60.50
C ILE A 26 -43.48 36.30 59.67
N LEU A 27 -44.46 37.22 59.58
CA LEU A 27 -45.66 37.03 58.75
C LEU A 27 -45.30 36.87 57.26
N ILE A 28 -44.45 37.80 56.72
CA ILE A 28 -44.03 37.74 55.31
C ILE A 28 -43.21 36.48 55.06
N PHE A 29 -42.28 36.11 55.96
CA PHE A 29 -41.52 34.89 55.89
C PHE A 29 -42.45 33.65 55.84
N LEU A 30 -43.40 33.54 56.73
CA LEU A 30 -44.36 32.42 56.80
C LEU A 30 -45.22 32.32 55.51
N ILE A 31 -45.72 33.45 55.01
CA ILE A 31 -46.49 33.51 53.75
C ILE A 31 -45.63 33.01 52.60
N ALA A 32 -44.38 33.49 52.48
CA ALA A 32 -43.48 33.04 51.40
C ALA A 32 -43.19 31.54 51.48
N VAL A 33 -42.87 31.01 52.67
CA VAL A 33 -42.60 29.55 52.91
C VAL A 33 -43.82 28.71 52.62
N ILE A 34 -45.02 29.10 53.15
CA ILE A 34 -46.23 28.31 52.91
C ILE A 34 -46.64 28.34 51.41
N THR A 35 -46.56 29.50 50.76
CA THR A 35 -46.84 29.58 49.32
C THR A 35 -45.90 28.72 48.51
N ALA A 36 -44.60 28.78 48.77
CA ALA A 36 -43.61 27.95 48.09
C ALA A 36 -43.81 26.44 48.34
N ALA A 37 -44.21 26.08 49.57
CA ALA A 37 -44.57 24.70 49.91
C ALA A 37 -45.80 24.22 49.12
N LEU A 38 -46.87 25.02 49.12
CA LEU A 38 -48.10 24.68 48.37
C LEU A 38 -47.82 24.55 46.87
N VAL A 39 -47.11 25.48 46.28
CA VAL A 39 -46.72 25.44 44.84
C VAL A 39 -45.85 24.21 44.55
N SER A 40 -44.84 23.96 45.37
CA SER A 40 -43.91 22.82 45.19
C SER A 40 -44.53 21.46 45.39
N TYR A 41 -45.61 21.35 46.22
CA TYR A 41 -46.23 20.05 46.52
C TYR A 41 -47.43 19.76 45.62
N PHE A 42 -48.17 20.78 45.17
CA PHE A 42 -49.49 20.60 44.55
C PHE A 42 -49.58 21.15 43.11
N ILE A 43 -48.72 22.12 42.70
CA ILE A 43 -48.84 22.77 41.41
C ILE A 43 -47.78 22.26 40.43
N ILE A 44 -46.52 22.07 40.92
CA ILE A 44 -45.42 21.61 40.04
C ILE A 44 -45.49 20.09 39.90
N GLU A 45 -45.64 19.63 38.66
CA GLU A 45 -45.63 18.20 38.34
C GLU A 45 -44.31 17.57 38.69
N PRO A 46 -44.28 16.36 39.27
CA PRO A 46 -43.06 15.62 39.55
C PRO A 46 -42.39 15.15 38.25
N VAL A 47 -41.07 15.31 38.16
CA VAL A 47 -40.29 14.77 37.05
C VAL A 47 -39.43 13.63 37.58
N TYR A 48 -39.51 12.50 36.92
CA TYR A 48 -38.73 11.29 37.23
C TYR A 48 -37.63 11.10 36.20
N GLN A 49 -36.52 10.51 36.56
CA GLN A 49 -35.40 10.21 35.64
C GLN A 49 -35.07 8.72 35.70
N ALA A 50 -34.95 8.12 34.53
CA ALA A 50 -34.41 6.79 34.36
C ALA A 50 -33.15 6.81 33.49
N ASN A 51 -32.22 5.89 33.74
CA ASN A 51 -30.95 5.83 33.02
C ASN A 51 -30.76 4.45 32.46
N THR A 52 -30.30 4.37 31.21
CA THR A 52 -29.77 3.14 30.60
C THR A 52 -28.34 3.38 30.11
N VAL A 53 -27.55 2.31 30.03
CA VAL A 53 -26.15 2.38 29.61
C VAL A 53 -25.93 1.38 28.47
N ILE A 54 -25.38 1.88 27.39
CA ILE A 54 -24.99 1.08 26.22
C ILE A 54 -23.48 1.03 26.16
N THR A 55 -22.87 -0.15 26.08
CA THR A 55 -21.45 -0.34 25.80
C THR A 55 -21.21 -0.39 24.29
N VAL A 56 -20.14 0.24 23.86
CA VAL A 56 -19.65 0.18 22.48
C VAL A 56 -18.39 -0.67 22.46
N SER A 57 -18.46 -1.83 21.79
CA SER A 57 -17.33 -2.74 21.63
C SER A 57 -16.71 -2.48 20.27
N LYS A 58 -15.35 -2.54 20.21
CA LYS A 58 -14.65 -2.51 18.91
C LYS A 58 -14.71 -3.88 18.27
N PRO A 59 -14.99 -3.98 16.98
CA PRO A 59 -14.90 -5.27 16.28
C PRO A 59 -13.45 -5.76 16.36
N LYS A 60 -13.27 -7.05 16.60
CA LYS A 60 -11.95 -7.68 16.70
C LYS A 60 -11.39 -8.05 15.33
N ILE A 61 -12.26 -8.22 14.36
CA ILE A 61 -11.97 -8.67 13.00
C ILE A 61 -12.64 -7.67 12.04
N GLY A 62 -12.04 -7.41 10.89
CA GLY A 62 -12.63 -6.57 9.84
C GLY A 62 -12.51 -5.05 10.04
N ASN A 63 -11.77 -4.59 11.05
CA ASN A 63 -11.57 -3.14 11.31
C ASN A 63 -10.99 -2.34 10.13
N SER A 64 -10.31 -3.02 9.20
CA SER A 64 -9.75 -2.39 8.00
C SER A 64 -10.74 -2.34 6.83
N ILE A 65 -11.86 -3.05 6.94
CA ILE A 65 -12.80 -3.27 5.84
C ILE A 65 -14.08 -2.45 6.03
N VAL A 66 -14.62 -2.40 7.26
CA VAL A 66 -15.82 -1.66 7.59
C VAL A 66 -15.47 -0.56 8.59
N SER A 67 -15.89 0.67 8.29
CA SER A 67 -15.65 1.83 9.16
C SER A 67 -16.46 1.73 10.46
N GLU A 68 -15.78 1.87 11.59
CA GLU A 68 -16.45 1.96 12.90
C GLU A 68 -16.98 3.38 13.13
N PRO A 69 -18.30 3.56 13.41
CA PRO A 69 -18.83 4.86 13.79
C PRO A 69 -18.21 5.35 15.11
N SER A 70 -17.95 6.65 15.21
CA SER A 70 -17.48 7.25 16.46
C SER A 70 -18.60 7.28 17.52
N LEU A 71 -18.23 7.47 18.79
CA LEU A 71 -19.22 7.67 19.86
C LEU A 71 -20.15 8.87 19.61
N GLU A 72 -19.66 9.89 18.90
CA GLU A 72 -20.46 11.07 18.53
C GLU A 72 -21.44 10.74 17.40
N ASP A 73 -21.02 9.89 16.44
CA ASP A 73 -21.94 9.41 15.39
C ASP A 73 -23.06 8.56 15.99
N TYR A 74 -22.73 7.68 16.94
CA TYR A 74 -23.73 6.93 17.68
C TYR A 74 -24.67 7.84 18.47
N LYS A 75 -24.15 8.87 19.15
CA LYS A 75 -24.98 9.86 19.85
C LYS A 75 -25.96 10.54 18.92
N ASN A 76 -25.50 10.99 17.76
CA ASN A 76 -26.34 11.65 16.76
C ASN A 76 -27.40 10.70 16.16
N SER A 77 -27.09 9.40 16.05
CA SER A 77 -28.01 8.40 15.52
C SER A 77 -29.07 7.92 16.53
N ILE A 78 -28.89 8.21 17.83
CA ILE A 78 -29.91 7.91 18.86
C ILE A 78 -31.14 8.81 18.68
N THR A 79 -30.93 10.08 18.33
CA THR A 79 -31.98 11.07 18.09
C THR A 79 -32.36 11.17 16.61
N ASP A 80 -32.48 10.05 15.93
CA ASP A 80 -32.92 9.97 14.55
C ASP A 80 -34.45 9.89 14.50
N ASN A 81 -35.10 10.79 13.75
CA ASN A 81 -36.56 10.85 13.60
C ASN A 81 -37.21 9.51 13.30
N VAL A 82 -36.56 8.65 12.49
CA VAL A 82 -37.09 7.31 12.16
C VAL A 82 -37.17 6.43 13.39
N LEU A 83 -36.14 6.48 14.23
CA LEU A 83 -36.07 5.71 15.46
C LEU A 83 -37.13 6.21 16.51
N GLU A 84 -37.30 7.52 16.59
CA GLU A 84 -38.27 8.17 17.46
C GLU A 84 -39.69 7.87 17.02
N GLU A 85 -40.00 7.87 15.72
CA GLU A 85 -41.31 7.47 15.20
C GLU A 85 -41.61 5.99 15.49
N GLU A 86 -40.61 5.10 15.31
CA GLU A 86 -40.75 3.67 15.63
C GLU A 86 -41.05 3.48 17.14
N LEU A 87 -40.37 4.23 18.00
CA LEU A 87 -40.57 4.23 19.44
C LEU A 87 -41.99 4.68 19.82
N ILE A 88 -42.43 5.80 19.21
CA ILE A 88 -43.78 6.37 19.43
C ILE A 88 -44.86 5.35 19.04
N GLN A 89 -44.70 4.71 17.89
CA GLN A 89 -45.66 3.69 17.42
C GLN A 89 -45.65 2.46 18.33
N LYS A 90 -44.49 1.96 18.72
CA LYS A 90 -44.35 0.75 19.53
C LYS A 90 -44.95 0.90 20.92
N LEU A 91 -44.84 2.07 21.53
CA LEU A 91 -45.37 2.38 22.85
C LEU A 91 -46.72 3.14 22.82
N ASN A 92 -47.28 3.44 21.63
CA ASN A 92 -48.51 4.21 21.42
C ASN A 92 -48.45 5.60 22.07
N LEU A 93 -47.31 6.28 22.05
CA LEU A 93 -47.11 7.57 22.73
C LEU A 93 -47.80 8.74 22.02
N ASN A 94 -48.24 8.56 20.77
CA ASN A 94 -49.01 9.54 19.98
C ASN A 94 -50.51 9.56 20.30
N LYS A 95 -50.94 8.76 21.27
CA LYS A 95 -52.39 8.68 21.66
C LYS A 95 -52.63 9.48 22.94
N PRO A 96 -53.86 10.02 23.10
CA PRO A 96 -54.25 10.63 24.38
C PRO A 96 -54.01 9.69 25.57
N PRO A 97 -53.56 10.18 26.72
CA PRO A 97 -53.36 11.61 27.05
C PRO A 97 -51.97 12.16 26.75
N LEU A 98 -51.05 11.38 26.16
CA LEU A 98 -49.64 11.76 26.01
C LEU A 98 -49.36 12.63 24.76
N GLU A 99 -49.86 12.21 23.58
CA GLU A 99 -49.73 12.91 22.28
C GLU A 99 -48.30 13.37 21.97
N LEU A 100 -47.27 12.56 22.34
CA LEU A 100 -45.86 12.91 22.16
C LEU A 100 -45.44 12.86 20.70
N THR A 101 -44.63 13.86 20.31
CA THR A 101 -43.97 13.95 19.02
C THR A 101 -42.48 13.55 19.13
N PRO A 102 -41.78 13.29 18.04
CA PRO A 102 -40.33 13.10 18.06
C PRO A 102 -39.58 14.23 18.76
N TYR A 103 -39.96 15.46 18.53
CA TYR A 103 -39.37 16.63 19.18
C TYR A 103 -39.52 16.60 20.71
N ASP A 104 -40.68 16.18 21.21
CA ASP A 104 -40.91 16.07 22.65
C ASP A 104 -40.02 14.99 23.28
N LEU A 105 -39.84 13.86 22.59
CA LEU A 105 -38.93 12.80 23.02
C LEU A 105 -37.47 13.25 23.07
N GLU A 106 -37.00 14.00 22.07
CA GLU A 106 -35.65 14.57 22.03
C GLU A 106 -35.42 15.48 23.25
N GLN A 107 -36.41 16.34 23.60
CA GLN A 107 -36.30 17.24 24.76
C GLN A 107 -36.30 16.48 26.11
N MET A 108 -36.86 15.29 26.15
CA MET A 108 -36.88 14.46 27.34
C MET A 108 -35.60 13.66 27.55
N LEU A 109 -34.78 13.49 26.48
CA LEU A 109 -33.58 12.66 26.47
C LEU A 109 -32.31 13.51 26.61
N THR A 110 -31.39 13.01 27.45
CA THR A 110 -30.00 13.54 27.53
C THR A 110 -29.04 12.38 27.31
N ILE A 111 -28.09 12.55 26.37
CA ILE A 111 -27.12 11.55 25.99
C ILE A 111 -25.73 11.99 26.40
N GLU A 112 -25.04 11.17 27.18
CA GLU A 112 -23.70 11.45 27.69
C GLU A 112 -22.74 10.36 27.20
N PRO A 113 -21.97 10.58 26.09
CA PRO A 113 -20.94 9.66 25.67
C PRO A 113 -19.70 9.77 26.57
N SER A 114 -19.14 8.63 26.97
CA SER A 114 -17.89 8.53 27.74
C SER A 114 -16.82 7.82 26.92
N LYS A 115 -15.81 8.57 26.46
CA LYS A 115 -14.68 8.04 25.67
C LYS A 115 -13.74 7.15 26.47
N GLU A 116 -13.61 7.40 27.78
CA GLU A 116 -12.67 6.66 28.63
C GLU A 116 -13.05 5.19 28.80
N ILE A 117 -14.35 4.90 28.79
CA ILE A 117 -14.91 3.55 29.02
C ILE A 117 -15.80 3.05 27.88
N ASN A 118 -15.79 3.74 26.73
CA ASN A 118 -16.59 3.39 25.56
C ASN A 118 -18.06 3.10 25.88
N LEU A 119 -18.69 4.01 26.60
CA LEU A 119 -20.09 3.91 26.99
C LEU A 119 -20.89 5.09 26.45
N ILE A 120 -22.18 4.83 26.23
CA ILE A 120 -23.19 5.86 25.99
C ILE A 120 -24.23 5.73 27.12
N LYS A 121 -24.33 6.76 27.92
CA LYS A 121 -25.35 6.84 28.96
C LYS A 121 -26.50 7.68 28.44
N MET A 122 -27.69 7.10 28.46
CA MET A 122 -28.94 7.75 28.12
C MET A 122 -29.69 8.05 29.39
N ASN A 123 -30.18 9.27 29.57
CA ASN A 123 -30.99 9.72 30.69
C ASN A 123 -32.29 10.29 30.14
N LEU A 124 -33.41 9.73 30.55
CA LEU A 124 -34.76 10.20 30.15
C LEU A 124 -35.49 10.82 31.35
N GLN A 125 -36.14 11.96 31.15
CA GLN A 125 -36.94 12.65 32.14
C GLN A 125 -38.40 12.71 31.68
N ALA A 126 -39.35 12.17 32.51
CA ALA A 126 -40.78 12.24 32.23
C ALA A 126 -41.56 12.34 33.54
N SER A 127 -42.87 12.61 33.44
CA SER A 127 -43.76 12.82 34.61
C SER A 127 -44.20 11.52 35.27
N GLU A 128 -44.14 10.36 34.57
CA GLU A 128 -44.59 9.08 35.09
C GLU A 128 -43.41 8.08 35.22
N PRO A 129 -43.18 7.46 36.41
CA PRO A 129 -42.04 6.58 36.64
C PRO A 129 -41.97 5.38 35.71
N LYS A 130 -43.09 4.69 35.50
CA LYS A 130 -43.18 3.49 34.65
C LYS A 130 -42.93 3.85 33.18
N LEU A 131 -43.56 4.93 32.70
CA LEU A 131 -43.40 5.43 31.34
C LEU A 131 -41.96 5.83 31.06
N THR A 132 -41.29 6.54 31.99
CA THR A 132 -39.88 6.92 31.90
C THR A 132 -38.98 5.72 31.67
N LYS A 133 -39.19 4.63 32.43
CA LYS A 133 -38.44 3.39 32.28
C LYS A 133 -38.73 2.70 30.94
N ASP A 134 -40.02 2.60 30.57
CA ASP A 134 -40.45 1.86 29.38
C ASP A 134 -39.98 2.57 28.08
N ILE A 135 -40.03 3.90 28.01
CA ILE A 135 -39.51 4.69 26.88
C ILE A 135 -38.02 4.44 26.73
N ILE A 136 -37.20 4.68 27.76
CA ILE A 136 -35.75 4.62 27.63
C ILE A 136 -35.22 3.23 27.32
N ASN A 137 -35.83 2.18 27.92
CA ASN A 137 -35.42 0.82 27.63
C ASN A 137 -35.82 0.37 26.21
N THR A 138 -37.01 0.74 25.75
CA THR A 138 -37.46 0.47 24.39
C THR A 138 -36.60 1.23 23.38
N TRP A 139 -36.27 2.52 23.66
CA TRP A 139 -35.41 3.32 22.83
C TRP A 139 -34.00 2.71 22.67
N ALA A 140 -33.37 2.34 23.79
CA ALA A 140 -32.09 1.68 23.80
C ALA A 140 -32.11 0.35 23.01
N THR A 141 -33.20 -0.42 23.15
CA THR A 141 -33.35 -1.69 22.41
C THR A 141 -33.46 -1.44 20.90
N LEU A 142 -34.34 -0.53 20.47
CA LEU A 142 -34.50 -0.18 19.06
C LEU A 142 -33.22 0.36 18.45
N PHE A 143 -32.51 1.22 19.20
CA PHE A 143 -31.22 1.76 18.79
C PHE A 143 -30.16 0.68 18.54
N VAL A 144 -30.02 -0.27 19.50
CA VAL A 144 -29.08 -1.39 19.38
C VAL A 144 -29.44 -2.29 18.20
N GLU A 145 -30.72 -2.66 18.06
CA GLU A 145 -31.23 -3.49 16.97
C GLU A 145 -31.05 -2.84 15.60
N LYS A 146 -31.31 -1.53 15.47
CA LYS A 146 -31.11 -0.77 14.23
C LYS A 146 -29.65 -0.78 13.83
N ASN A 147 -28.76 -0.44 14.76
CA ASN A 147 -27.32 -0.40 14.46
C ASN A 147 -26.74 -1.77 14.16
N LYS A 148 -27.23 -2.84 14.81
CA LYS A 148 -26.86 -4.21 14.48
C LYS A 148 -27.24 -4.55 13.03
N ARG A 149 -28.45 -4.22 12.59
CA ARG A 149 -28.87 -4.43 11.19
C ARG A 149 -28.01 -3.65 10.20
N LEU A 150 -27.79 -2.36 10.46
CA LEU A 150 -26.94 -1.52 9.59
C LEU A 150 -25.53 -2.07 9.45
N TYR A 151 -24.92 -2.50 10.54
CA TYR A 151 -23.58 -3.10 10.52
C TYR A 151 -23.54 -4.40 9.69
N PHE A 152 -24.52 -5.30 9.87
CA PHE A 152 -24.57 -6.52 9.07
C PHE A 152 -24.81 -6.28 7.59
N ASP A 153 -25.65 -5.31 7.24
CA ASP A 153 -25.85 -4.92 5.84
C ASP A 153 -24.56 -4.35 5.23
N GLU A 154 -23.81 -3.54 5.96
CA GLU A 154 -22.53 -2.99 5.53
C GLU A 154 -21.46 -4.09 5.35
N VAL A 155 -21.35 -5.03 6.31
CA VAL A 155 -20.47 -6.21 6.21
C VAL A 155 -20.81 -7.05 4.97
N LYS A 156 -22.09 -7.29 4.72
CA LYS A 156 -22.55 -8.06 3.56
C LYS A 156 -22.22 -7.36 2.22
N MET A 157 -22.40 -6.04 2.17
CA MET A 157 -22.04 -5.25 0.98
C MET A 157 -20.53 -5.27 0.74
N ALA A 158 -19.73 -5.06 1.81
CA ALA A 158 -18.29 -5.12 1.74
C ALA A 158 -17.77 -6.50 1.29
N LYS A 159 -18.39 -7.57 1.80
CA LYS A 159 -18.08 -8.95 1.37
C LYS A 159 -18.30 -9.15 -0.12
N THR A 160 -19.45 -8.73 -0.64
CA THR A 160 -19.77 -8.86 -2.06
C THR A 160 -18.77 -8.10 -2.93
N ASP A 161 -18.40 -6.88 -2.56
CA ASP A 161 -17.41 -6.06 -3.28
C ASP A 161 -16.00 -6.70 -3.27
N ILE A 162 -15.60 -7.24 -2.11
CA ILE A 162 -14.30 -7.93 -1.97
C ILE A 162 -14.27 -9.22 -2.78
N GLU A 163 -15.33 -10.03 -2.75
CA GLU A 163 -15.42 -11.29 -3.52
C GLU A 163 -15.38 -11.02 -5.03
N GLU A 164 -16.04 -9.95 -5.51
CA GLU A 164 -15.96 -9.52 -6.91
C GLU A 164 -14.54 -9.09 -7.29
N LYS A 165 -13.90 -8.27 -6.46
CA LYS A 165 -12.51 -7.83 -6.68
C LYS A 165 -11.53 -8.99 -6.61
N LEU A 166 -11.71 -9.93 -5.70
CA LEU A 166 -10.89 -11.13 -5.60
C LEU A 166 -10.98 -11.95 -6.89
N LYS A 167 -12.19 -12.18 -7.40
CA LYS A 167 -12.40 -12.93 -8.63
C LYS A 167 -11.73 -12.27 -9.85
N LEU A 168 -11.83 -10.94 -9.96
CA LEU A 168 -11.17 -10.19 -11.05
C LEU A 168 -9.64 -10.26 -10.93
N THR A 169 -9.10 -10.09 -9.72
CA THR A 169 -7.66 -10.15 -9.50
C THR A 169 -7.10 -11.56 -9.66
N GLU A 170 -7.87 -12.59 -9.34
CA GLU A 170 -7.52 -13.99 -9.59
C GLU A 170 -7.39 -14.27 -11.09
N GLN A 171 -8.34 -13.81 -11.90
CA GLN A 171 -8.27 -13.93 -13.36
C GLN A 171 -7.05 -13.22 -13.92
N ASP A 172 -6.81 -11.99 -13.50
CA ASP A 172 -5.65 -11.19 -13.92
C ASP A 172 -4.32 -11.86 -13.52
N PHE A 173 -4.26 -12.45 -12.33
CA PHE A 173 -3.08 -13.16 -11.83
C PHE A 173 -2.79 -14.42 -12.67
N PHE A 174 -3.80 -15.24 -12.94
CA PHE A 174 -3.63 -16.42 -13.79
C PHE A 174 -3.26 -16.07 -15.24
N GLU A 175 -3.80 -14.96 -15.78
CA GLU A 175 -3.44 -14.51 -17.12
C GLU A 175 -1.96 -14.13 -17.22
N ILE A 176 -1.41 -13.42 -16.25
CA ILE A 176 0.01 -13.05 -16.26
C ILE A 176 0.91 -14.26 -15.98
N GLU A 177 0.47 -15.18 -15.13
CA GLU A 177 1.19 -16.43 -14.88
C GLU A 177 1.31 -17.28 -16.16
N GLU A 178 0.21 -17.40 -16.93
CA GLU A 178 0.22 -18.09 -18.22
C GLU A 178 1.16 -17.39 -19.22
N LYS A 179 1.14 -16.05 -19.29
CA LYS A 179 2.05 -15.28 -20.16
C LYS A 179 3.52 -15.53 -19.78
N LEU A 180 3.84 -15.52 -18.49
CA LEU A 180 5.19 -15.76 -18.00
C LEU A 180 5.65 -17.19 -18.29
N MET A 181 4.76 -18.18 -18.10
CA MET A 181 5.04 -19.58 -18.42
C MET A 181 5.30 -19.76 -19.91
N LYS A 182 4.43 -19.22 -20.78
CA LYS A 182 4.64 -19.27 -22.24
C LYS A 182 5.93 -18.60 -22.65
N PHE A 183 6.26 -17.45 -22.08
CA PHE A 183 7.52 -16.78 -22.38
C PHE A 183 8.73 -17.66 -22.03
N ASN A 184 8.73 -18.30 -20.86
CA ASN A 184 9.82 -19.19 -20.45
C ASN A 184 9.93 -20.44 -21.32
N GLU A 185 8.82 -20.92 -21.88
CA GLU A 185 8.82 -22.08 -22.79
C GLU A 185 9.32 -21.74 -24.19
N THR A 186 8.90 -20.57 -24.74
CA THR A 186 9.17 -20.23 -26.15
C THR A 186 10.39 -19.34 -26.33
N ASP A 187 10.71 -18.53 -25.34
CA ASP A 187 11.70 -17.46 -25.40
C ASP A 187 12.79 -17.67 -24.33
N ASN A 188 13.31 -18.88 -24.25
CA ASN A 188 14.26 -19.25 -23.22
C ASN A 188 15.54 -18.38 -23.29
N VAL A 189 15.65 -17.45 -22.36
CA VAL A 189 16.78 -16.52 -22.20
C VAL A 189 18.08 -17.28 -21.98
N GLU A 190 18.06 -18.38 -21.24
CA GLU A 190 19.21 -19.23 -20.92
C GLU A 190 19.81 -19.84 -22.20
N THR A 191 18.97 -20.31 -23.12
CA THR A 191 19.43 -20.87 -24.42
C THR A 191 20.16 -19.82 -25.25
N ILE A 192 19.71 -18.57 -25.26
CA ILE A 192 20.38 -17.47 -25.97
C ILE A 192 21.72 -17.13 -25.29
N GLU A 193 21.77 -17.15 -23.96
CA GLU A 193 23.03 -16.94 -23.20
C GLU A 193 24.06 -18.03 -23.52
N ASP A 194 23.64 -19.29 -23.55
CA ASP A 194 24.49 -20.43 -23.90
C ASP A 194 25.02 -20.29 -25.35
N GLU A 195 24.17 -19.87 -26.29
CA GLU A 195 24.58 -19.66 -27.68
C GLU A 195 25.59 -18.50 -27.82
N ILE A 196 25.40 -17.43 -27.05
CA ILE A 196 26.34 -16.31 -26.97
C ILE A 196 27.70 -16.79 -26.44
N GLU A 197 27.72 -17.58 -25.37
CA GLU A 197 28.95 -18.12 -24.79
C GLU A 197 29.65 -19.03 -25.79
N TYR A 198 28.93 -19.97 -26.42
CA TYR A 198 29.47 -20.84 -27.46
C TYR A 198 30.13 -20.06 -28.60
N LYS A 199 29.44 -19.04 -29.13
CA LYS A 199 29.97 -18.21 -30.23
C LYS A 199 31.21 -17.42 -29.79
N ALA A 200 31.20 -16.91 -28.56
CA ALA A 200 32.35 -16.19 -28.01
C ALA A 200 33.59 -17.10 -27.89
N ILE A 201 33.41 -18.29 -27.41
CA ILE A 201 34.53 -19.32 -27.35
C ILE A 201 35.02 -19.66 -28.76
N LYS A 202 34.11 -19.85 -29.72
CA LYS A 202 34.51 -20.13 -31.11
C LYS A 202 35.30 -18.98 -31.74
N ILE A 203 34.89 -17.73 -31.48
CA ILE A 203 35.64 -16.54 -31.94
C ILE A 203 37.06 -16.54 -31.36
N LEU A 204 37.24 -16.84 -30.07
CA LEU A 204 38.55 -16.94 -29.43
C LEU A 204 39.37 -18.03 -30.05
N THR A 205 38.80 -19.21 -30.32
CA THR A 205 39.48 -20.33 -31.00
C THR A 205 39.96 -19.95 -32.40
N PHE A 206 39.11 -19.31 -33.21
CA PHE A 206 39.45 -18.82 -34.53
C PHE A 206 40.53 -17.74 -34.51
N LYS A 207 40.47 -16.82 -33.55
CA LYS A 207 41.53 -15.83 -33.37
C LYS A 207 42.87 -16.41 -33.02
N SER A 208 42.89 -17.43 -32.11
CA SER A 208 44.13 -18.17 -31.79
C SER A 208 44.70 -18.86 -33.04
N ARG A 209 43.82 -19.59 -33.80
CA ARG A 209 44.23 -20.20 -35.05
C ARG A 209 44.75 -19.22 -36.09
N LEU A 210 44.13 -18.06 -36.18
CA LEU A 210 44.56 -16.96 -37.07
C LEU A 210 45.97 -16.51 -36.73
N ILE A 211 46.30 -16.36 -35.46
CA ILE A 211 47.67 -16.03 -35.02
C ILE A 211 48.65 -17.09 -35.43
N ASP A 212 48.33 -18.36 -35.27
CA ASP A 212 49.20 -19.49 -35.64
C ASP A 212 49.45 -19.53 -37.17
N ILE A 213 48.37 -19.27 -37.96
CA ILE A 213 48.49 -19.16 -39.43
C ILE A 213 49.36 -17.99 -39.84
N GLN A 214 49.20 -16.82 -39.22
CA GLN A 214 49.98 -15.62 -39.50
C GLN A 214 51.45 -15.87 -39.17
N LEU A 215 51.79 -16.53 -38.05
CA LEU A 215 53.13 -16.87 -37.70
C LEU A 215 53.76 -17.91 -38.70
N SER A 216 52.95 -18.86 -39.15
CA SER A 216 53.34 -19.86 -40.15
C SER A 216 53.59 -19.19 -41.50
N LEU A 217 52.73 -18.23 -41.86
CA LEU A 217 52.87 -17.45 -43.10
C LEU A 217 54.17 -16.62 -43.12
N GLU A 218 54.48 -15.98 -42.00
CA GLU A 218 55.74 -15.23 -41.88
C GLU A 218 56.97 -16.13 -41.97
N LYS A 219 56.92 -17.33 -41.38
CA LYS A 219 57.98 -18.34 -41.49
C LYS A 219 58.17 -18.79 -42.94
N GLU A 220 57.07 -19.11 -43.66
CA GLU A 220 57.16 -19.55 -45.06
C GLU A 220 57.62 -18.40 -46.02
N LYS A 221 57.20 -17.16 -45.73
CA LYS A 221 57.73 -15.98 -46.47
C LYS A 221 59.23 -15.79 -46.25
N ALA A 222 59.71 -15.88 -45.01
CA ALA A 222 61.12 -15.80 -44.71
C ALA A 222 61.94 -16.90 -45.40
N LYS A 223 61.40 -18.13 -45.40
CA LYS A 223 61.98 -19.27 -46.13
C LYS A 223 62.04 -19.01 -47.64
N LYS A 224 60.94 -18.47 -48.22
CA LYS A 224 60.94 -18.04 -49.65
C LYS A 224 62.01 -17.05 -49.94
N GLU A 225 62.23 -16.02 -49.15
CA GLU A 225 63.25 -15.03 -49.29
C GLU A 225 64.64 -15.64 -49.26
N GLN A 226 64.91 -16.57 -48.35
CA GLN A 226 66.14 -17.30 -48.28
C GLN A 226 66.36 -18.17 -49.53
N ILE A 227 65.36 -18.90 -50.01
CA ILE A 227 65.49 -19.71 -51.24
C ILE A 227 65.78 -18.81 -52.45
N ILE A 228 65.10 -17.66 -52.59
CA ILE A 228 65.30 -16.71 -53.63
C ILE A 228 66.77 -16.20 -53.58
N THR A 229 67.27 -15.86 -52.41
CA THR A 229 68.62 -15.38 -52.19
C THR A 229 69.64 -16.47 -52.62
N GLU A 230 69.41 -17.75 -52.26
CA GLU A 230 70.29 -18.83 -52.65
C GLU A 230 70.17 -19.19 -54.14
N ILE A 231 69.00 -19.13 -54.77
CA ILE A 231 68.81 -19.31 -56.22
C ILE A 231 69.64 -18.28 -56.98
N ASN A 232 69.61 -17.00 -56.52
CA ASN A 232 70.30 -15.89 -57.19
C ASN A 232 71.85 -16.04 -57.16
N LYS A 233 72.39 -16.85 -56.24
CA LYS A 233 73.77 -17.19 -56.12
C LYS A 233 74.18 -18.33 -57.04
N GLN A 234 73.26 -19.06 -57.57
CA GLN A 234 73.53 -20.28 -58.37
C GLN A 234 73.44 -19.93 -59.86
N GLU A 235 74.41 -20.38 -60.62
CA GLU A 235 74.33 -20.34 -62.09
C GLU A 235 73.31 -21.43 -62.54
N LYS A 236 72.39 -21.10 -63.43
CA LYS A 236 71.40 -22.00 -63.95
C LYS A 236 71.99 -23.17 -64.73
N ILE A 237 73.07 -22.92 -65.37
CA ILE A 237 73.79 -23.85 -66.28
C ILE A 237 75.20 -23.94 -65.79
N LEU A 238 75.70 -25.14 -65.49
CA LEU A 238 77.09 -25.43 -65.20
C LEU A 238 77.87 -25.70 -66.49
N LYS A 239 78.99 -25.01 -66.71
CA LYS A 239 79.89 -25.32 -67.82
C LYS A 239 80.90 -26.34 -67.34
N LEU A 240 80.81 -27.54 -67.82
CA LEU A 240 81.76 -28.63 -67.47
C LEU A 240 82.84 -28.74 -68.54
N ASN A 241 84.07 -28.59 -68.13
CA ASN A 241 85.31 -28.77 -69.03
C ASN A 241 85.76 -30.22 -69.10
N LYS A 242 84.84 -31.22 -69.21
CA LYS A 242 85.19 -32.64 -69.32
C LYS A 242 84.39 -33.38 -70.38
N SER A 243 85.01 -34.37 -70.99
CA SER A 243 84.37 -35.25 -71.94
C SER A 243 83.15 -35.88 -71.32
N ILE A 244 82.06 -35.75 -72.00
CA ILE A 244 80.71 -36.09 -71.50
C ILE A 244 80.44 -37.60 -71.63
N VAL A 245 81.26 -38.34 -72.33
CA VAL A 245 80.90 -39.75 -72.78
C VAL A 245 80.81 -40.76 -71.60
N ASP A 246 81.39 -40.40 -70.41
CA ASP A 246 81.45 -41.35 -69.31
C ASP A 246 80.73 -40.86 -68.01
N ASP A 247 79.97 -39.76 -68.05
CA ASP A 247 79.39 -39.21 -66.87
C ASP A 247 77.90 -39.59 -66.71
N GLN A 248 77.66 -40.66 -65.93
CA GLN A 248 76.34 -41.17 -65.64
C GLN A 248 75.40 -40.14 -65.00
N PHE A 249 75.92 -39.09 -64.34
CA PHE A 249 75.14 -38.05 -63.70
C PHE A 249 74.42 -37.15 -64.72
N PHE A 250 75.05 -36.78 -65.84
CA PHE A 250 74.40 -36.07 -66.90
C PHE A 250 73.43 -36.90 -67.70
N GLN A 251 73.61 -38.20 -67.83
CA GLN A 251 72.60 -39.08 -68.47
C GLN A 251 71.37 -39.24 -67.62
N GLN A 252 71.49 -39.32 -66.25
CA GLN A 252 70.38 -39.35 -65.36
C GLN A 252 69.62 -38.06 -65.22
N LEU A 253 70.34 -36.87 -65.29
CA LEU A 253 69.69 -35.60 -65.26
C LEU A 253 68.86 -35.38 -66.51
N ILE A 254 69.24 -35.82 -67.65
CA ILE A 254 68.54 -35.74 -68.93
C ILE A 254 67.33 -36.67 -68.92
N SER A 255 67.42 -37.84 -68.34
CA SER A 255 66.29 -38.82 -68.25
C SER A 255 65.17 -38.44 -67.27
N ASN A 256 65.41 -37.54 -66.30
CA ASN A 256 64.43 -37.10 -65.33
C ASN A 256 63.73 -35.75 -65.70
N ILE A 257 64.06 -35.10 -66.80
CA ILE A 257 63.45 -33.88 -67.26
C ILE A 257 62.49 -34.22 -68.40
N THR A 258 61.24 -34.42 -68.10
CA THR A 258 60.21 -34.87 -69.06
C THR A 258 59.58 -33.70 -69.83
N ASP A 259 59.91 -32.45 -69.58
CA ASP A 259 59.21 -31.29 -70.24
C ASP A 259 60.12 -30.09 -70.61
N VAL A 260 61.35 -30.34 -70.92
CA VAL A 260 62.21 -29.30 -71.53
C VAL A 260 62.56 -29.68 -72.91
N ASN A 261 62.01 -28.92 -73.92
CA ASN A 261 62.37 -29.01 -75.32
C ASN A 261 63.79 -28.52 -75.49
N LEU A 262 64.74 -29.36 -75.08
CA LEU A 262 66.15 -29.12 -75.35
C LEU A 262 66.46 -29.38 -76.83
N LYS A 263 66.65 -28.29 -77.66
CA LYS A 263 67.29 -28.43 -78.92
C LYS A 263 68.72 -28.86 -78.70
N ILE A 264 68.96 -30.18 -78.76
CA ILE A 264 70.28 -30.76 -78.71
C ILE A 264 70.94 -30.61 -80.06
N ASP A 265 71.42 -29.38 -80.33
CA ASP A 265 72.29 -29.14 -81.46
C ASP A 265 73.76 -29.39 -81.01
N ASN A 266 74.26 -30.50 -81.52
CA ASN A 266 75.69 -30.93 -81.40
C ASN A 266 76.20 -31.31 -80.05
N LEU A 267 75.99 -32.55 -79.72
CA LEU A 267 76.62 -33.35 -78.64
C LEU A 267 78.14 -33.51 -78.81
N THR A 268 78.83 -32.52 -79.20
CA THR A 268 80.22 -32.74 -79.36
C THR A 268 81.09 -31.89 -78.45
N TYR A 269 80.79 -31.46 -77.45
CA TYR A 269 81.62 -30.92 -76.36
C TYR A 269 80.85 -30.02 -75.43
N ILE A 270 80.77 -30.53 -74.34
CA ILE A 270 80.54 -29.81 -73.11
C ILE A 270 79.42 -28.96 -73.15
N SER A 271 78.98 -29.40 -72.91
CA SER A 271 77.70 -29.43 -72.41
C SER A 271 77.44 -28.50 -71.29
N GLU A 272 76.56 -27.62 -71.58
CA GLU A 272 75.86 -26.90 -70.57
C GLU A 272 74.94 -27.88 -69.89
N VAL A 273 75.14 -28.20 -68.58
CA VAL A 273 74.34 -29.09 -67.78
C VAL A 273 73.54 -28.24 -66.81
N THR A 274 72.31 -28.53 -66.70
CA THR A 274 71.39 -27.89 -65.71
C THR A 274 71.98 -28.06 -64.30
N ASN A 275 72.11 -27.04 -63.53
CA ASN A 275 72.61 -27.08 -62.16
C ASN A 275 71.59 -27.77 -61.28
N PRO A 276 71.84 -28.92 -60.69
CA PRO A 276 70.89 -29.68 -59.88
C PRO A 276 70.50 -28.93 -58.60
N ILE A 277 71.40 -28.11 -58.05
CA ILE A 277 71.13 -27.22 -56.87
C ILE A 277 70.12 -26.17 -57.23
N TYR A 278 70.32 -25.52 -58.39
CA TYR A 278 69.33 -24.51 -58.86
C TYR A 278 67.97 -25.13 -59.08
N TYR A 279 67.89 -26.31 -59.66
CA TYR A 279 66.60 -26.99 -59.93
C TYR A 279 65.88 -27.41 -58.63
N ASN A 280 66.63 -27.97 -57.67
CA ASN A 280 66.11 -28.33 -56.36
C ASN A 280 65.55 -27.12 -55.63
N LEU A 281 66.34 -26.00 -55.63
CA LEU A 281 65.86 -24.78 -55.00
C LEU A 281 64.62 -24.19 -55.70
N ALA A 282 64.54 -24.29 -57.05
CA ALA A 282 63.36 -23.89 -57.80
C ALA A 282 62.15 -24.71 -57.44
N GLN A 283 62.30 -26.04 -57.28
CA GLN A 283 61.19 -26.88 -56.77
C GLN A 283 60.76 -26.53 -55.35
N GLN A 284 61.70 -26.24 -54.45
CA GLN A 284 61.45 -25.77 -53.10
C GLN A 284 60.72 -24.42 -53.14
N LEU A 285 61.05 -23.52 -54.03
CA LEU A 285 60.35 -22.25 -54.21
C LEU A 285 58.89 -22.44 -54.62
N ILE A 286 58.64 -23.34 -55.55
CA ILE A 286 57.28 -23.67 -55.98
C ILE A 286 56.48 -24.27 -54.80
N SER A 287 57.04 -25.25 -54.10
CA SER A 287 56.35 -25.86 -52.93
C SER A 287 56.08 -24.83 -51.83
N THR A 288 57.03 -23.94 -51.53
CA THR A 288 56.85 -22.86 -50.55
C THR A 288 55.79 -21.86 -51.01
N ASN A 289 55.72 -21.51 -52.28
CA ASN A 289 54.65 -20.64 -52.80
C ASN A 289 53.28 -21.31 -52.70
N ILE A 290 53.16 -22.61 -52.94
CA ILE A 290 51.90 -23.37 -52.73
C ILE A 290 51.50 -23.34 -51.25
N SER A 291 52.41 -23.54 -50.32
CA SER A 291 52.18 -23.45 -48.90
C SER A 291 51.72 -22.06 -48.48
N ILE A 292 52.40 -21.01 -48.97
CA ILE A 292 52.00 -19.62 -48.72
C ILE A 292 50.58 -19.34 -49.20
N ASN A 293 50.23 -19.76 -50.43
CA ASN A 293 48.90 -19.50 -50.99
C ASN A 293 47.82 -20.27 -50.19
N SER A 294 48.12 -21.51 -49.74
CA SER A 294 47.23 -22.27 -48.89
C SER A 294 46.98 -21.60 -47.54
N LEU A 295 48.05 -21.08 -46.91
CA LEU A 295 47.96 -20.36 -45.64
C LEU A 295 47.18 -19.03 -45.77
N ILE A 296 47.36 -18.32 -46.88
CA ILE A 296 46.57 -17.12 -47.19
C ILE A 296 45.07 -17.46 -47.33
N ALA A 297 44.75 -18.51 -48.06
CA ALA A 297 43.36 -18.93 -48.22
C ALA A 297 42.74 -19.34 -46.87
N GLU A 298 43.50 -20.04 -45.99
CA GLU A 298 43.05 -20.36 -44.63
C GLU A 298 42.89 -19.14 -43.76
N GLU A 299 43.82 -18.15 -43.85
CA GLU A 299 43.72 -16.85 -43.16
C GLU A 299 42.45 -16.13 -43.53
N ASP A 300 42.14 -16.00 -44.83
CA ASP A 300 40.95 -15.29 -45.30
C ASP A 300 39.66 -15.97 -44.88
N GLN A 301 39.66 -17.33 -44.93
CA GLN A 301 38.51 -18.10 -44.42
C GLN A 301 38.28 -17.91 -42.94
N LEU A 302 39.35 -17.88 -42.11
CA LEU A 302 39.26 -17.63 -40.68
C LEU A 302 38.76 -16.22 -40.38
N LYS A 303 39.26 -15.20 -41.10
CA LYS A 303 38.78 -13.81 -40.98
C LYS A 303 37.30 -13.72 -41.30
N LYS A 304 36.84 -14.36 -42.36
CA LYS A 304 35.43 -14.40 -42.74
C LYS A 304 34.60 -15.08 -41.62
N ASN A 305 35.02 -16.21 -41.13
CA ASN A 305 34.30 -16.91 -40.04
C ASN A 305 34.22 -16.04 -38.77
N ILE A 306 35.32 -15.35 -38.40
CA ILE A 306 35.34 -14.44 -37.25
C ILE A 306 34.34 -13.31 -37.45
N ASN A 307 34.28 -12.71 -38.63
CA ASN A 307 33.32 -11.62 -38.92
C ASN A 307 31.86 -12.12 -38.88
N ASP A 308 31.55 -13.28 -39.47
CA ASP A 308 30.23 -13.87 -39.48
C ASP A 308 29.77 -14.23 -38.04
N PHE A 309 30.66 -14.80 -37.24
CA PHE A 309 30.36 -15.11 -35.83
C PHE A 309 30.20 -13.85 -34.98
N ASN A 310 31.00 -12.80 -35.21
CA ASN A 310 30.85 -11.52 -34.53
C ASN A 310 29.49 -10.86 -34.85
N ALA A 311 29.10 -10.82 -36.13
CA ALA A 311 27.81 -10.29 -36.56
C ALA A 311 26.64 -11.05 -35.90
N SER A 312 26.72 -12.40 -35.87
CA SER A 312 25.76 -13.24 -35.21
C SER A 312 25.72 -13.00 -33.70
N LEU A 313 26.89 -12.85 -33.07
CA LEU A 313 26.99 -12.54 -31.64
C LEU A 313 26.33 -11.22 -31.27
N GLU A 314 26.52 -10.18 -32.05
CA GLU A 314 25.89 -8.86 -31.83
C GLU A 314 24.36 -8.93 -31.98
N ASN A 315 23.86 -9.72 -32.94
CA ASN A 315 22.42 -9.94 -33.10
C ASN A 315 21.83 -10.67 -31.89
N LEU A 316 22.48 -11.74 -31.42
CA LEU A 316 22.06 -12.48 -30.23
C LEU A 316 22.08 -11.64 -28.97
N LYS A 317 23.07 -10.77 -28.80
CA LYS A 317 23.12 -9.82 -27.66
C LYS A 317 21.96 -8.83 -27.67
N LYS A 318 21.57 -8.33 -28.85
CA LYS A 318 20.39 -7.47 -28.98
C LYS A 318 19.13 -8.24 -28.60
N GLU A 319 18.95 -9.43 -29.18
CA GLU A 319 17.83 -10.30 -28.88
C GLU A 319 17.75 -10.64 -27.37
N LEU A 320 18.86 -11.00 -26.77
CA LEU A 320 18.95 -11.24 -25.33
C LEU A 320 18.50 -10.05 -24.51
N THR A 321 18.93 -8.82 -24.91
CA THR A 321 18.55 -7.59 -24.22
C THR A 321 17.05 -7.35 -24.29
N GLU A 322 16.45 -7.53 -25.47
CA GLU A 322 15.01 -7.40 -25.68
C GLU A 322 14.22 -8.43 -24.86
N LYS A 323 14.64 -9.70 -24.90
CA LYS A 323 14.01 -10.77 -24.13
C LYS A 323 14.12 -10.54 -22.62
N LYS A 324 15.29 -10.12 -22.13
CA LYS A 324 15.45 -9.76 -20.71
C LYS A 324 14.58 -8.59 -20.28
N LEU A 325 14.37 -7.60 -21.15
CA LEU A 325 13.47 -6.48 -20.87
C LEU A 325 12.01 -6.95 -20.74
N ILE A 326 11.56 -7.79 -21.67
CA ILE A 326 10.21 -8.38 -21.63
C ILE A 326 10.03 -9.24 -20.37
N LEU A 327 10.99 -10.11 -20.08
CA LEU A 327 10.95 -10.95 -18.87
C LEU A 327 10.90 -10.11 -17.59
N ALA A 328 11.69 -9.04 -17.52
CA ALA A 328 11.68 -8.13 -16.38
C ALA A 328 10.34 -7.38 -16.24
N GLN A 329 9.68 -7.05 -17.35
CA GLN A 329 8.34 -6.46 -17.35
C GLN A 329 7.30 -7.48 -16.86
N LEU A 330 7.28 -8.69 -17.42
CA LEU A 330 6.36 -9.76 -17.02
C LEU A 330 6.51 -10.10 -15.52
N ASN A 331 7.75 -10.18 -15.01
CA ASN A 331 7.99 -10.43 -13.59
C ASN A 331 7.48 -9.29 -12.69
N ARG A 332 7.59 -8.04 -13.13
CA ARG A 332 7.02 -6.90 -12.39
C ARG A 332 5.50 -6.95 -12.36
N GLU A 333 4.88 -7.24 -13.50
CA GLU A 333 3.42 -7.39 -13.60
C GLU A 333 2.93 -8.56 -12.75
N TYR A 334 3.59 -9.70 -12.83
CA TYR A 334 3.32 -10.88 -11.99
C TYR A 334 3.35 -10.53 -10.50
N SER A 335 4.46 -9.91 -10.05
CA SER A 335 4.60 -9.53 -8.63
C SER A 335 3.55 -8.51 -8.17
N ALA A 336 3.12 -7.61 -9.06
CA ALA A 336 2.07 -6.64 -8.76
C ALA A 336 0.70 -7.33 -8.63
N LYS A 337 0.37 -8.21 -9.58
CA LYS A 337 -0.90 -8.96 -9.56
C LYS A 337 -0.97 -9.97 -8.42
N GLU A 338 0.13 -10.67 -8.12
CA GLU A 338 0.25 -11.57 -6.96
C GLU A 338 -0.02 -10.83 -5.65
N LYS A 339 0.58 -9.66 -5.45
CA LYS A 339 0.35 -8.85 -4.26
C LYS A 339 -1.11 -8.42 -4.14
N LEU A 340 -1.72 -7.98 -5.24
CA LEU A 340 -3.11 -7.54 -5.27
C LEU A 340 -4.06 -8.70 -4.96
N TYR A 341 -3.84 -9.86 -5.57
CA TYR A 341 -4.58 -11.09 -5.28
C TYR A 341 -4.48 -11.46 -3.78
N ASN A 342 -3.27 -11.46 -3.23
CA ASN A 342 -3.03 -11.79 -1.83
C ASN A 342 -3.69 -10.80 -0.86
N ILE A 343 -3.80 -9.51 -1.23
CA ILE A 343 -4.52 -8.50 -0.44
C ILE A 343 -6.01 -8.85 -0.40
N PHE A 344 -6.65 -9.03 -1.55
CA PHE A 344 -8.08 -9.33 -1.60
C PHE A 344 -8.42 -10.71 -1.06
N TYR A 345 -7.53 -11.70 -1.23
CA TYR A 345 -7.68 -13.00 -0.60
C TYR A 345 -7.74 -12.91 0.93
N LYS A 346 -6.80 -12.18 1.54
CA LYS A 346 -6.80 -11.94 2.99
C LYS A 346 -8.03 -11.14 3.45
N GLN A 347 -8.43 -10.13 2.68
CA GLN A 347 -9.64 -9.36 3.01
C GLN A 347 -10.91 -10.22 2.92
N ALA A 348 -11.00 -11.10 1.93
CA ALA A 348 -12.13 -12.04 1.80
C ALA A 348 -12.18 -13.04 2.97
N GLU A 349 -11.02 -13.53 3.42
CA GLU A 349 -10.93 -14.38 4.60
C GLU A 349 -11.35 -13.62 5.86
N GLU A 350 -10.86 -12.40 6.05
CA GLU A 350 -11.15 -11.53 7.19
C GLU A 350 -12.65 -11.15 7.26
N ILE A 351 -13.26 -10.75 6.14
CA ILE A 351 -14.69 -10.40 6.09
C ILE A 351 -15.58 -11.63 6.30
N GLY A 352 -15.17 -12.80 5.80
CA GLY A 352 -15.87 -14.06 6.03
C GLY A 352 -15.91 -14.45 7.51
N LEU A 353 -14.82 -14.22 8.24
CA LEU A 353 -14.78 -14.40 9.69
C LEU A 353 -15.65 -13.38 10.42
N THR A 354 -15.69 -12.13 9.95
CA THR A 354 -16.52 -11.06 10.53
C THR A 354 -18.02 -11.37 10.38
N GLU A 355 -18.44 -11.89 9.24
CA GLU A 355 -19.84 -12.27 9.00
C GLU A 355 -20.30 -13.40 9.91
N THR A 356 -19.41 -14.35 10.22
CA THR A 356 -19.73 -15.50 11.10
C THR A 356 -19.60 -15.17 12.59
N ALA A 357 -18.86 -14.13 12.94
CA ALA A 357 -18.74 -13.68 14.32
C ALA A 357 -19.99 -12.90 14.70
N GLU A 358 -20.82 -13.44 15.61
CA GLU A 358 -21.90 -12.68 16.27
C GLU A 358 -21.30 -11.63 17.22
N GLU A 359 -20.56 -10.67 16.67
CA GLU A 359 -20.01 -9.57 17.47
C GLU A 359 -21.08 -8.48 17.64
N ASP A 360 -21.61 -8.39 18.85
CA ASP A 360 -22.48 -7.27 19.21
C ASP A 360 -21.63 -6.03 19.46
N LEU A 361 -21.54 -5.14 18.46
CA LEU A 361 -20.84 -3.85 18.60
C LEU A 361 -21.46 -2.97 19.68
N LEU A 362 -22.77 -3.08 19.86
CA LEU A 362 -23.53 -2.36 20.87
C LEU A 362 -24.24 -3.36 21.76
N LYS A 363 -24.09 -3.19 23.08
CA LYS A 363 -24.79 -4.00 24.10
C LYS A 363 -25.41 -3.09 25.15
N ILE A 364 -26.62 -3.38 25.55
CA ILE A 364 -27.21 -2.75 26.71
C ILE A 364 -26.55 -3.32 27.97
N ALA A 365 -25.65 -2.50 28.57
CA ALA A 365 -24.94 -2.89 29.80
C ALA A 365 -25.84 -2.85 31.03
N SER A 366 -26.80 -1.91 31.06
CA SER A 366 -27.74 -1.77 32.17
C SER A 366 -29.06 -1.24 31.68
N LEU A 367 -30.12 -1.96 31.92
CA LEU A 367 -31.47 -1.47 31.72
C LEU A 367 -31.86 -0.51 32.85
N ALA A 368 -32.70 0.45 32.50
CA ALA A 368 -33.28 1.37 33.47
C ALA A 368 -34.29 0.69 34.38
N TYR A 369 -34.26 1.03 35.65
CA TYR A 369 -35.25 0.65 36.64
C TYR A 369 -36.29 1.77 36.82
N GLU A 370 -37.47 1.42 37.30
CA GLU A 370 -38.52 2.39 37.63
C GLU A 370 -38.05 3.30 38.77
N PRO A 371 -37.97 4.63 38.55
CA PRO A 371 -37.48 5.57 39.56
C PRO A 371 -38.49 5.69 40.74
N LYS A 372 -37.98 5.51 41.96
CA LYS A 372 -38.79 5.54 43.18
C LYS A 372 -39.15 6.94 43.68
N SER A 373 -38.42 7.97 43.26
CA SER A 373 -38.61 9.36 43.71
C SER A 373 -38.37 10.33 42.55
N PRO A 374 -39.09 11.43 42.50
CA PRO A 374 -38.89 12.47 41.51
C PRO A 374 -37.58 13.23 41.77
N ILE A 375 -36.92 13.67 40.69
CA ILE A 375 -35.74 14.51 40.74
C ILE A 375 -36.08 16.01 40.80
N LYS A 376 -37.28 16.39 40.37
CA LYS A 376 -37.82 17.77 40.41
C LYS A 376 -39.28 17.73 40.88
N PRO A 377 -39.79 18.80 41.52
CA PRO A 377 -39.06 19.93 42.06
C PRO A 377 -38.23 19.56 43.29
N ASN A 378 -37.13 20.26 43.55
CA ASN A 378 -36.39 20.16 44.80
C ASN A 378 -37.16 20.95 45.90
N LYS A 379 -38.18 20.27 46.53
CA LYS A 379 -39.11 20.88 47.49
C LYS A 379 -38.36 21.57 48.63
N LYS A 380 -37.28 20.95 49.17
CA LYS A 380 -36.50 21.50 50.26
C LYS A 380 -35.77 22.79 49.86
N LEU A 381 -35.18 22.79 48.64
CA LEU A 381 -34.46 23.94 48.09
C LEU A 381 -35.42 25.09 47.79
N ASN A 382 -36.55 24.82 47.20
CA ASN A 382 -37.57 25.83 46.88
C ASN A 382 -38.11 26.55 48.14
N ILE A 383 -38.41 25.79 49.19
CA ILE A 383 -38.85 26.30 50.50
C ILE A 383 -37.73 27.12 51.14
N LEU A 384 -36.46 26.66 51.10
CA LEU A 384 -35.31 27.40 51.66
C LEU A 384 -35.14 28.74 50.93
N ILE A 385 -35.12 28.75 49.58
CA ILE A 385 -34.97 29.98 48.79
C ILE A 385 -36.13 30.93 49.10
N ALA A 386 -37.36 30.48 49.14
CA ALA A 386 -38.52 31.29 49.45
C ALA A 386 -38.46 31.86 50.89
N GLY A 387 -37.95 31.08 51.86
CA GLY A 387 -37.72 31.53 53.22
C GLY A 387 -36.67 32.65 53.30
N VAL A 388 -35.52 32.49 52.61
CA VAL A 388 -34.49 33.55 52.55
C VAL A 388 -35.01 34.83 51.89
N LEU A 389 -35.68 34.67 50.72
CA LEU A 389 -36.26 35.82 50.01
C LEU A 389 -37.38 36.49 50.84
N GLY A 390 -38.25 35.72 51.50
CA GLY A 390 -39.29 36.20 52.35
C GLY A 390 -38.74 36.95 53.56
N LEU A 391 -37.62 36.53 54.13
CA LEU A 391 -36.93 37.23 55.21
C LEU A 391 -36.38 38.59 54.71
N PHE A 392 -35.72 38.60 53.55
CA PHE A 392 -35.21 39.89 52.98
C PHE A 392 -36.35 40.85 52.67
N VAL A 393 -37.42 40.40 52.04
CA VAL A 393 -38.61 41.23 51.75
C VAL A 393 -39.23 41.72 53.07
N GLY A 394 -39.33 40.86 54.10
CA GLY A 394 -39.81 41.21 55.40
C GLY A 394 -39.00 42.30 56.10
N ILE A 395 -37.66 42.18 56.07
CA ILE A 395 -36.75 43.18 56.60
C ILE A 395 -36.92 44.50 55.84
N PHE A 396 -36.97 44.48 54.53
CA PHE A 396 -37.18 45.67 53.72
C PHE A 396 -38.54 46.35 54.06
N ALA A 397 -39.59 45.59 54.14
CA ALA A 397 -40.94 46.03 54.48
C ALA A 397 -40.95 46.65 55.91
N ALA A 398 -40.23 46.06 56.86
CA ALA A 398 -40.12 46.60 58.22
C ALA A 398 -39.46 47.96 58.23
N PHE A 399 -38.36 48.16 57.48
CA PHE A 399 -37.68 49.43 57.36
C PHE A 399 -38.52 50.46 56.60
N PHE A 400 -39.18 50.03 55.53
CA PHE A 400 -40.06 50.93 54.77
C PHE A 400 -41.20 51.44 55.61
N LEU A 401 -41.87 50.60 56.35
CA LEU A 401 -42.97 50.98 57.23
C LEU A 401 -42.51 51.84 58.38
N GLU A 402 -41.34 51.68 58.94
CA GLU A 402 -40.77 52.51 59.99
C GLU A 402 -40.40 53.92 59.43
N PHE A 403 -39.78 53.93 58.26
CA PHE A 403 -39.48 55.16 57.53
C PHE A 403 -40.78 56.00 57.26
N TRP A 404 -41.82 55.32 56.72
CA TRP A 404 -43.11 55.96 56.43
C TRP A 404 -43.77 56.48 57.65
N GLN A 405 -43.65 55.85 58.80
CA GLN A 405 -44.18 56.29 60.07
C GLN A 405 -43.37 57.41 60.74
N LYS A 406 -42.07 57.50 60.56
CA LYS A 406 -41.21 58.57 61.07
C LYS A 406 -41.36 59.87 60.24
N GLY A 407 -41.83 59.78 59.00
CA GLY A 407 -42.06 60.90 58.10
C GLY A 407 -43.45 61.55 58.17
N LYS A 408 -44.33 61.07 59.06
CA LYS A 408 -45.57 61.69 59.47
C LYS A 408 -45.44 62.31 60.85
#